data_fb89672b9443ec4427d7b1fee8b3eaa6
#
_entry.id   fb89672b9443ec4427d7b1fee8b3eaa6
#
_cell.length_a   1.000
_cell.length_b   1.000
_cell.length_c   1.000
_cell.angle_alpha   90.00
_cell.angle_beta   90.00
_cell.angle_gamma   90.00
#
_symmetry.space_group_name_H-M   'P 1'
#
loop_
_entity.id
_entity.type
_entity.pdbx_description
1 polymer ?
#
loop_
_entity_poly.entity_id
_entity_poly.type
_entity_poly.pdbx_seq_one_letter_code
_entity_poly.pdbx_strand_id
1 'polypeptide(L)'
;MATGRSPSPQEIPMTTQPVHNETVSGNATTTTPSATARKVGYVLSGLFVVFMLFDGIIHILNLQTVKDASAELGLPDSLALTAGVVQLICLALYVIPRTSILGAILLTGYLGGAVLTNLRAEQPLLSTTLFAVYTGIVMWAGLYLRDEKVREIIPVRRA
;
A
#
# COMPACT_ATOMS: atom_id res chain seq x y z
N MET A 1 -74.66 -33.30 -43.85
CA MET A 1 -74.54 -32.95 -42.44
C MET A 1 -73.25 -33.47 -41.85
N ALA A 2 -72.26 -32.64 -41.76
CA ALA A 2 -70.99 -33.03 -41.16
C ALA A 2 -70.62 -31.96 -40.14
N THR A 3 -70.77 -32.30 -38.87
CA THR A 3 -70.47 -31.44 -37.75
C THR A 3 -68.97 -31.42 -37.51
N GLY A 4 -68.36 -30.29 -37.79
CA GLY A 4 -66.95 -30.01 -37.50
C GLY A 4 -66.76 -29.80 -35.97
N ARG A 5 -65.91 -30.64 -35.38
CA ARG A 5 -65.51 -30.52 -34.00
C ARG A 5 -64.19 -29.75 -34.00
N SER A 6 -64.21 -28.54 -33.44
CA SER A 6 -63.00 -27.72 -33.18
C SER A 6 -62.09 -28.44 -32.16
N PRO A 7 -60.79 -28.47 -32.35
CA PRO A 7 -59.85 -28.95 -31.35
C PRO A 7 -59.69 -27.88 -30.22
N SER A 8 -59.77 -28.34 -28.98
CA SER A 8 -59.56 -27.53 -27.78
C SER A 8 -58.07 -27.12 -27.64
N PRO A 9 -57.80 -25.94 -27.07
CA PRO A 9 -56.42 -25.51 -26.81
C PRO A 9 -55.74 -26.45 -25.80
N GLN A 10 -54.61 -26.97 -26.19
CA GLN A 10 -53.76 -27.72 -25.25
C GLN A 10 -53.16 -26.77 -24.22
N GLU A 11 -53.50 -26.97 -22.95
CA GLU A 11 -52.83 -26.34 -21.83
C GLU A 11 -51.39 -26.86 -21.73
N ILE A 12 -50.44 -25.93 -21.92
CA ILE A 12 -49.02 -26.20 -21.69
C ILE A 12 -48.81 -26.22 -20.17
N PRO A 13 -48.38 -27.32 -19.54
CA PRO A 13 -48.10 -27.30 -18.12
C PRO A 13 -46.89 -26.43 -17.87
N MET A 14 -47.08 -25.32 -17.13
CA MET A 14 -46.01 -24.54 -16.56
C MET A 14 -45.26 -25.40 -15.54
N THR A 15 -44.19 -26.03 -15.98
CA THR A 15 -43.24 -26.62 -15.08
C THR A 15 -42.49 -25.50 -14.40
N THR A 16 -42.93 -25.13 -13.22
CA THR A 16 -42.13 -24.31 -12.30
C THR A 16 -40.89 -25.09 -11.89
N GLN A 17 -39.81 -24.91 -12.61
CA GLN A 17 -38.50 -25.35 -12.11
C GLN A 17 -38.15 -24.53 -10.89
N PRO A 18 -37.77 -25.15 -9.76
CA PRO A 18 -37.25 -24.41 -8.63
C PRO A 18 -35.96 -23.72 -9.10
N VAL A 19 -35.93 -22.42 -9.02
CA VAL A 19 -34.71 -21.62 -9.19
C VAL A 19 -33.74 -22.12 -8.10
N HIS A 20 -32.80 -22.96 -8.49
CA HIS A 20 -31.63 -23.24 -7.66
C HIS A 20 -30.91 -21.90 -7.50
N ASN A 21 -31.16 -21.26 -6.37
CA ASN A 21 -30.26 -20.24 -5.86
C ASN A 21 -28.95 -20.96 -5.54
N GLU A 22 -28.10 -21.09 -6.54
CA GLU A 22 -26.68 -21.26 -6.32
C GLU A 22 -26.20 -19.99 -5.64
N THR A 23 -26.26 -20.01 -4.32
CA THR A 23 -25.49 -19.11 -3.49
C THR A 23 -24.04 -19.35 -3.91
N VAL A 24 -23.54 -18.49 -4.82
CA VAL A 24 -22.11 -18.35 -5.06
C VAL A 24 -21.54 -17.84 -3.74
N SER A 25 -21.32 -18.80 -2.83
CA SER A 25 -20.49 -18.59 -1.66
C SER A 25 -19.06 -18.41 -2.17
N GLY A 26 -18.81 -17.21 -2.69
CA GLY A 26 -17.46 -16.73 -2.86
C GLY A 26 -16.81 -16.66 -1.49
N ASN A 27 -16.29 -17.78 -1.02
CA ASN A 27 -15.36 -17.82 0.10
C ASN A 27 -14.13 -17.02 -0.31
N ALA A 28 -14.23 -15.68 -0.19
CA ALA A 28 -13.06 -14.85 -0.02
C ALA A 28 -12.42 -15.34 1.29
N THR A 29 -11.51 -16.28 1.20
CA THR A 29 -10.65 -16.68 2.31
C THR A 29 -9.81 -15.49 2.68
N THR A 30 -10.35 -14.62 3.52
CA THR A 30 -9.58 -13.61 4.25
C THR A 30 -8.65 -14.37 5.18
N THR A 31 -7.44 -14.67 4.70
CA THR A 31 -6.42 -15.34 5.51
C THR A 31 -5.97 -14.36 6.58
N THR A 32 -6.57 -14.45 7.76
CA THR A 32 -6.12 -13.74 8.96
C THR A 32 -4.61 -14.01 9.16
N PRO A 33 -3.78 -12.98 9.33
CA PRO A 33 -2.36 -13.18 9.50
C PRO A 33 -2.08 -14.00 10.75
N SER A 34 -1.13 -14.92 10.67
CA SER A 34 -0.66 -15.62 11.86
C SER A 34 -0.17 -14.61 12.90
N ALA A 35 -0.29 -14.91 14.18
CA ALA A 35 0.18 -14.03 15.26
C ALA A 35 1.66 -13.65 15.08
N THR A 36 2.47 -14.56 14.55
CA THR A 36 3.89 -14.32 14.22
C THR A 36 4.05 -13.32 13.09
N ALA A 37 3.30 -13.45 12.00
CA ALA A 37 3.36 -12.50 10.88
C ALA A 37 3.00 -11.09 11.34
N ARG A 38 1.99 -10.94 12.18
CA ARG A 38 1.60 -9.64 12.74
C ARG A 38 2.69 -9.04 13.63
N LYS A 39 3.34 -9.84 14.48
CA LYS A 39 4.48 -9.38 15.29
C LYS A 39 5.63 -8.90 14.41
N VAL A 40 6.00 -9.65 13.38
CA VAL A 40 7.03 -9.25 12.39
C VAL A 40 6.63 -7.95 11.70
N GLY A 41 5.37 -7.78 11.31
CA GLY A 41 4.87 -6.55 10.73
C GLY A 41 5.04 -5.33 11.64
N TYR A 42 4.75 -5.47 12.94
CA TYR A 42 4.98 -4.39 13.90
C TYR A 42 6.47 -4.07 14.09
N VAL A 43 7.34 -5.07 14.13
CA VAL A 43 8.79 -4.88 14.26
C VAL A 43 9.34 -4.14 13.04
N LEU A 44 8.98 -4.58 11.81
CA LEU A 44 9.41 -3.90 10.58
C LEU A 44 8.90 -2.47 10.51
N SER A 45 7.63 -2.24 10.84
CA SER A 45 7.07 -0.89 10.88
C SER A 45 7.73 -0.03 11.95
N GLY A 46 8.02 -0.57 13.13
CA GLY A 46 8.71 0.13 14.20
C GLY A 46 10.13 0.53 13.78
N LEU A 47 10.88 -0.38 13.19
CA LEU A 47 12.23 -0.10 12.66
C LEU A 47 12.19 1.00 11.60
N PHE A 48 11.26 0.91 10.65
CA PHE A 48 11.04 1.93 9.63
C PHE A 48 10.72 3.30 10.25
N VAL A 49 9.80 3.34 11.23
CA VAL A 49 9.39 4.59 11.89
C VAL A 49 10.56 5.23 12.63
N VAL A 50 11.32 4.45 13.39
CA VAL A 50 12.50 4.96 14.12
C VAL A 50 13.53 5.52 13.16
N PHE A 51 13.82 4.80 12.08
CA PHE A 51 14.76 5.26 11.06
C PHE A 51 14.30 6.56 10.41
N MET A 52 13.04 6.63 9.92
CA MET A 52 12.51 7.82 9.27
C MET A 52 12.34 9.01 10.22
N LEU A 53 12.04 8.75 11.51
CA LEU A 53 11.97 9.79 12.53
C LEU A 53 13.35 10.42 12.76
N PHE A 54 14.38 9.58 12.90
CA PHE A 54 15.75 10.04 13.05
C PHE A 54 16.19 10.86 11.84
N ASP A 55 15.96 10.35 10.63
CA ASP A 55 16.28 11.00 9.37
C ASP A 55 15.56 12.37 9.24
N GLY A 56 14.25 12.42 9.50
CA GLY A 56 13.49 13.66 9.44
C GLY A 56 13.95 14.71 10.47
N ILE A 57 14.34 14.28 11.67
CA ILE A 57 14.87 15.18 12.70
C ILE A 57 16.20 15.81 12.29
N ILE A 58 17.15 15.02 11.76
CA ILE A 58 18.45 15.58 11.31
C ILE A 58 18.28 16.55 10.15
N HIS A 59 17.28 16.34 9.27
CA HIS A 59 16.92 17.28 8.22
C HIS A 59 16.36 18.60 8.78
N ILE A 60 15.49 18.56 9.81
CA ILE A 60 14.96 19.76 10.46
C ILE A 60 16.06 20.52 11.21
N LEU A 61 16.94 19.79 11.94
CA LEU A 61 18.06 20.37 12.64
C LEU A 61 19.11 20.93 11.69
N ASN A 62 19.00 20.66 10.39
CA ASN A 62 19.88 21.12 9.34
C ASN A 62 21.36 20.89 9.69
N LEU A 63 21.65 19.66 10.15
CA LEU A 63 23.00 19.28 10.55
C LEU A 63 23.98 19.40 9.37
N GLN A 64 25.26 19.58 9.68
CA GLN A 64 26.30 19.74 8.65
C GLN A 64 26.31 18.59 7.65
N THR A 65 26.12 17.36 8.10
CA THR A 65 26.01 16.17 7.23
C THR A 65 24.88 16.30 6.21
N VAL A 66 23.73 16.89 6.58
CA VAL A 66 22.59 17.11 5.68
C VAL A 66 22.92 18.20 4.66
N LYS A 67 23.62 19.26 5.08
CA LYS A 67 24.06 20.33 4.16
C LYS A 67 25.05 19.80 3.14
N ASP A 68 26.02 19.02 3.56
CA ASP A 68 27.02 18.42 2.69
C ASP A 68 26.37 17.48 1.66
N ALA A 69 25.45 16.60 2.11
CA ALA A 69 24.68 15.74 1.23
C ALA A 69 23.76 16.53 0.27
N SER A 70 23.13 17.61 0.74
CA SER A 70 22.32 18.50 -0.13
C SER A 70 23.17 19.20 -1.18
N ALA A 71 24.37 19.64 -0.82
CA ALA A 71 25.32 20.26 -1.75
C ALA A 71 25.79 19.27 -2.83
N GLU A 72 26.10 18.01 -2.45
CA GLU A 72 26.43 16.95 -3.40
C GLU A 72 25.29 16.65 -4.38
N LEU A 73 24.03 16.75 -3.91
CA LEU A 73 22.84 16.59 -4.74
C LEU A 73 22.49 17.84 -5.56
N GLY A 74 23.22 18.95 -5.37
CA GLY A 74 22.93 20.25 -6.01
C GLY A 74 21.59 20.84 -5.55
N LEU A 75 21.20 20.60 -4.30
CA LEU A 75 19.97 21.09 -3.70
C LEU A 75 20.22 22.33 -2.83
N PRO A 76 19.30 23.31 -2.82
CA PRO A 76 19.41 24.45 -1.91
C PRO A 76 19.18 24.03 -0.45
N ASP A 77 19.85 24.68 0.48
CA ASP A 77 19.77 24.41 1.93
C ASP A 77 18.33 24.46 2.48
N SER A 78 17.49 25.33 1.93
CA SER A 78 16.08 25.45 2.32
C SER A 78 15.26 24.21 2.02
N LEU A 79 15.68 23.38 1.06
CA LEU A 79 14.97 22.18 0.68
C LEU A 79 15.09 21.09 1.73
N ALA A 80 16.23 21.01 2.44
CA ALA A 80 16.44 20.02 3.51
C ALA A 80 15.39 20.16 4.63
N LEU A 81 15.13 21.40 5.08
CA LEU A 81 14.10 21.66 6.08
C LEU A 81 12.70 21.28 5.57
N THR A 82 12.37 21.68 4.34
CA THR A 82 11.08 21.38 3.74
C THR A 82 10.88 19.86 3.60
N ALA A 83 11.91 19.16 3.13
CA ALA A 83 11.89 17.71 3.00
C ALA A 83 11.67 17.01 4.34
N GLY A 84 12.39 17.43 5.40
CA GLY A 84 12.22 16.89 6.75
C GLY A 84 10.81 17.10 7.30
N VAL A 85 10.23 18.30 7.13
CA VAL A 85 8.85 18.58 7.56
C VAL A 85 7.84 17.72 6.83
N VAL A 86 7.92 17.65 5.50
CA VAL A 86 7.03 16.83 4.68
C VAL A 86 7.15 15.35 5.07
N GLN A 87 8.36 14.86 5.22
CA GLN A 87 8.62 13.49 5.66
C GLN A 87 7.99 13.17 7.00
N LEU A 88 8.15 14.04 8.01
CA LEU A 88 7.58 13.82 9.34
C LEU A 88 6.05 13.89 9.35
N ILE A 89 5.44 14.77 8.56
CA ILE A 89 3.98 14.79 8.38
C ILE A 89 3.49 13.47 7.77
N CYS A 90 4.12 13.00 6.71
CA CYS A 90 3.78 11.72 6.09
C CYS A 90 4.00 10.54 7.04
N LEU A 91 5.07 10.58 7.84
CA LEU A 91 5.36 9.58 8.87
C LEU A 91 4.30 9.57 9.97
N ALA A 92 3.86 10.74 10.43
CA ALA A 92 2.77 10.85 11.41
C ALA A 92 1.48 10.21 10.89
N LEU A 93 1.12 10.46 9.63
CA LEU A 93 -0.03 9.81 8.98
C LEU A 93 0.14 8.30 8.88
N TYR A 94 1.36 7.80 8.64
CA TYR A 94 1.66 6.37 8.58
C TYR A 94 1.50 5.67 9.94
N VAL A 95 1.85 6.35 11.03
CA VAL A 95 1.77 5.81 12.40
C VAL A 95 0.32 5.72 12.87
N ILE A 96 -0.54 6.65 12.48
CA ILE A 96 -1.95 6.67 12.86
C ILE A 96 -2.70 5.57 12.12
N PRO A 97 -3.34 4.58 12.79
CA PRO A 97 -3.95 3.41 12.13
C PRO A 97 -5.03 3.76 11.09
N ARG A 98 -5.74 4.87 11.28
CA ARG A 98 -6.82 5.31 10.36
C ARG A 98 -6.29 5.88 9.06
N THR A 99 -5.09 6.43 9.06
CA THR A 99 -4.46 7.11 7.91
C THR A 99 -3.19 6.41 7.43
N SER A 100 -2.88 5.23 7.98
CA SER A 100 -1.62 4.51 7.71
C SER A 100 -1.39 4.22 6.22
N ILE A 101 -2.45 3.87 5.49
CA ILE A 101 -2.39 3.63 4.04
C ILE A 101 -2.08 4.92 3.29
N LEU A 102 -2.76 6.03 3.65
CA LEU A 102 -2.50 7.35 3.07
C LEU A 102 -1.05 7.79 3.35
N GLY A 103 -0.59 7.62 4.60
CA GLY A 103 0.79 7.90 4.97
C GLY A 103 1.80 7.08 4.16
N ALA A 104 1.53 5.77 3.94
CA ALA A 104 2.37 4.91 3.12
C ALA A 104 2.42 5.36 1.65
N ILE A 105 1.28 5.77 1.07
CA ILE A 105 1.23 6.28 -0.30
C ILE A 105 2.05 7.57 -0.42
N LEU A 106 1.88 8.51 0.49
CA LEU A 106 2.63 9.78 0.50
C LEU A 106 4.13 9.54 0.70
N LEU A 107 4.51 8.66 1.62
CA LEU A 107 5.91 8.25 1.81
C LEU A 107 6.49 7.56 0.58
N THR A 108 5.70 6.78 -0.16
CA THR A 108 6.15 6.20 -1.44
C THR A 108 6.49 7.31 -2.45
N GLY A 109 5.65 8.33 -2.54
CA GLY A 109 5.94 9.51 -3.38
C GLY A 109 7.21 10.25 -2.93
N TYR A 110 7.37 10.46 -1.62
CA TYR A 110 8.57 11.07 -1.03
C TYR A 110 9.84 10.28 -1.36
N LEU A 111 9.84 8.97 -1.12
CA LEU A 111 10.96 8.07 -1.42
C LEU A 111 11.24 8.00 -2.94
N GLY A 112 10.20 8.05 -3.77
CA GLY A 112 10.35 8.17 -5.23
C GLY A 112 11.04 9.46 -5.64
N GLY A 113 10.74 10.57 -4.99
CA GLY A 113 11.46 11.84 -5.15
C GLY A 113 12.93 11.74 -4.78
N ALA A 114 13.24 11.05 -3.68
CA ALA A 114 14.63 10.80 -3.26
C ALA A 114 15.38 9.95 -4.30
N VAL A 115 14.76 8.89 -4.84
CA VAL A 115 15.35 8.09 -5.93
C VAL A 115 15.69 8.96 -7.14
N LEU A 116 14.74 9.78 -7.60
CA LEU A 116 14.94 10.64 -8.77
C LEU A 116 16.04 11.67 -8.54
N THR A 117 16.11 12.25 -7.34
CA THR A 117 17.14 13.22 -6.97
C THR A 117 18.54 12.58 -6.99
N ASN A 118 18.67 11.39 -6.42
CA ASN A 118 19.94 10.65 -6.43
C ASN A 118 20.36 10.23 -7.86
N LEU A 119 19.41 9.78 -8.69
CA LEU A 119 19.68 9.45 -10.10
C LEU A 119 20.16 10.67 -10.88
N ARG A 120 19.53 11.84 -10.68
CA ARG A 120 19.93 13.08 -11.32
C ARG A 120 21.35 13.51 -10.94
N ALA A 121 21.73 13.26 -9.70
CA ALA A 121 23.07 13.59 -9.17
C ALA A 121 24.11 12.48 -9.43
N GLU A 122 23.76 11.47 -10.24
CA GLU A 122 24.63 10.35 -10.60
C GLU A 122 25.20 9.60 -9.39
N GLN A 123 24.45 9.58 -8.28
CA GLN A 123 24.83 8.88 -7.06
C GLN A 123 24.91 7.35 -7.27
N PRO A 124 25.73 6.63 -6.51
CA PRO A 124 25.86 5.18 -6.61
C PRO A 124 24.50 4.48 -6.54
N LEU A 125 24.20 3.66 -7.57
CA LEU A 125 22.86 3.08 -7.76
C LEU A 125 22.46 2.18 -6.59
N LEU A 126 23.30 1.22 -6.22
CA LEU A 126 22.95 0.17 -5.26
C LEU A 126 22.97 0.63 -3.81
N SER A 127 23.91 1.51 -3.44
CA SER A 127 24.09 1.93 -2.05
C SER A 127 23.25 3.14 -1.68
N THR A 128 23.07 4.10 -2.58
CA THR A 128 22.43 5.39 -2.27
C THR A 128 21.06 5.50 -2.93
N THR A 129 20.99 5.31 -4.26
CA THR A 129 19.75 5.50 -5.01
C THR A 129 18.70 4.47 -4.65
N LEU A 130 19.04 3.18 -4.62
CA LEU A 130 18.12 2.09 -4.29
C LEU A 130 17.83 1.97 -2.78
N PHE A 131 18.58 2.67 -1.94
CA PHE A 131 18.32 2.67 -0.50
C PHE A 131 16.88 3.13 -0.17
N ALA A 132 16.40 4.17 -0.86
CA ALA A 132 15.02 4.63 -0.72
C ALA A 132 13.99 3.56 -1.15
N VAL A 133 14.31 2.76 -2.18
CA VAL A 133 13.46 1.65 -2.62
C VAL A 133 13.41 0.56 -1.56
N TYR A 134 14.54 0.17 -0.99
CA TYR A 134 14.61 -0.84 0.09
C TYR A 134 13.83 -0.38 1.32
N THR A 135 13.95 0.90 1.67
CA THR A 135 13.19 1.52 2.75
C THR A 135 11.68 1.45 2.48
N GLY A 136 11.25 1.72 1.25
CA GLY A 136 9.87 1.59 0.82
C GLY A 136 9.34 0.15 0.88
N ILE A 137 10.17 -0.83 0.50
CA ILE A 137 9.81 -2.26 0.61
C ILE A 137 9.59 -2.64 2.08
N VAL A 138 10.46 -2.23 2.99
CA VAL A 138 10.32 -2.50 4.44
C VAL A 138 9.05 -1.85 4.99
N MET A 139 8.75 -0.62 4.60
CA MET A 139 7.54 0.10 4.96
C MET A 139 6.27 -0.67 4.57
N TRP A 140 6.16 -1.04 3.29
CA TRP A 140 4.98 -1.75 2.77
C TRP A 140 4.90 -3.17 3.31
N ALA A 141 6.01 -3.89 3.46
CA ALA A 141 6.04 -5.22 4.07
C ALA A 141 5.54 -5.16 5.52
N GLY A 142 6.03 -4.20 6.30
CA GLY A 142 5.57 -3.98 7.67
C GLY A 142 4.06 -3.70 7.75
N LEU A 143 3.56 -2.82 6.88
CA LEU A 143 2.15 -2.47 6.83
C LEU A 143 1.29 -3.66 6.38
N TYR A 144 1.68 -4.36 5.32
CA TYR A 144 0.99 -5.53 4.79
C TYR A 144 0.87 -6.68 5.80
N LEU A 145 1.91 -6.90 6.60
CA LEU A 145 1.92 -7.96 7.61
C LEU A 145 1.08 -7.62 8.84
N ARG A 146 0.91 -6.35 9.21
CA ARG A 146 0.20 -5.94 10.42
C ARG A 146 -1.26 -5.55 10.18
N ASP A 147 -1.62 -5.11 8.96
CA ASP A 147 -2.94 -4.52 8.66
C ASP A 147 -3.72 -5.38 7.67
N GLU A 148 -4.88 -5.89 8.11
CA GLU A 148 -5.77 -6.73 7.29
C GLU A 148 -6.40 -5.93 6.13
N LYS A 149 -6.73 -4.66 6.34
CA LYS A 149 -7.33 -3.81 5.31
C LYS A 149 -6.40 -3.60 4.12
N VAL A 150 -5.09 -3.52 4.36
CA VAL A 150 -4.10 -3.42 3.28
C VAL A 150 -4.12 -4.66 2.40
N ARG A 151 -4.33 -5.83 2.98
CA ARG A 151 -4.41 -7.11 2.23
C ARG A 151 -5.69 -7.21 1.41
N GLU A 152 -6.77 -6.61 1.87
CA GLU A 152 -8.02 -6.54 1.10
C GLU A 152 -7.88 -5.64 -0.13
N ILE A 153 -7.16 -4.51 0.03
CA ILE A 153 -6.94 -3.52 -1.05
C ILE A 153 -5.86 -4.00 -2.04
N ILE A 154 -4.82 -4.66 -1.54
CA ILE A 154 -3.71 -5.18 -2.34
C ILE A 154 -3.68 -6.71 -2.23
N PRO A 155 -4.61 -7.43 -2.88
CA PRO A 155 -4.65 -8.88 -2.83
C PRO A 155 -3.48 -9.46 -3.62
N VAL A 156 -2.48 -10.01 -2.93
CA VAL A 156 -1.44 -10.81 -3.57
C VAL A 156 -2.02 -12.18 -3.88
N ARG A 157 -2.34 -12.44 -5.16
CA ARG A 157 -2.81 -13.76 -5.61
C ARG A 157 -1.70 -14.78 -5.39
N ARG A 158 -2.00 -15.82 -4.63
CA ARG A 158 -1.17 -17.02 -4.64
C ARG A 158 -1.50 -17.80 -5.91
N ALA A 159 -0.49 -18.01 -6.73
CA ALA A 159 -0.58 -18.90 -7.89
C ALA A 159 -0.76 -20.34 -7.43
#